data_0090dada3e7bdfd8502f79bdb8646d84
#
_entry.id   0090dada3e7bdfd8502f79bdb8646d84
#
_cell.length_a   1.000
_cell.length_b   1.000
_cell.length_c   1.000
_cell.angle_alpha   90.00
_cell.angle_beta   90.00
_cell.angle_gamma   90.00
#
_symmetry.space_group_name_H-M   'P 1'
#
loop_
_entity.id
_entity.type
_entity.pdbx_description
1 polymer ?
#
loop_
_entity_poly.entity_id
_entity_poly.type
_entity_poly.pdbx_seq_one_letter_code
_entity_poly.pdbx_strand_id
1 'polypeptide(L)'
;MDNIEKWAPIPQFEGLYEVSTKGRVRSLDRVIVDTNEKRKRLYKGRVMRLQKDKDGYSFAHLHYRGKEFRDFKVHRLVAKVFIPNPDNLPYVNHLDSDRSNNDVCNLEWCSPQRNAIHAREAGRMSNNHVKRGAANKNTRLLLMYDLDGNYIRSFFGAREAAEFLGFKTFVNIYMHLAGKRKNAYGHLWKVADRPPV
;
A
#
# COMPACT_ATOMS: atom_id res chain seq x y z
N MET A 1 -15.68 0.05 20.27
CA MET A 1 -14.49 0.93 20.23
C MET A 1 -14.95 2.30 19.81
N ASP A 2 -14.66 3.30 20.63
CA ASP A 2 -15.15 4.66 20.45
C ASP A 2 -14.71 5.24 19.10
N ASN A 3 -15.69 5.52 18.26
CA ASN A 3 -15.52 6.10 16.92
C ASN A 3 -15.22 7.61 17.00
N ILE A 4 -14.54 8.03 18.07
CA ILE A 4 -14.17 9.43 18.30
C ILE A 4 -13.03 9.79 17.36
N GLU A 5 -13.25 10.81 16.54
CA GLU A 5 -12.23 11.33 15.65
C GLU A 5 -11.10 12.00 16.45
N LYS A 6 -9.88 11.55 16.21
CA LYS A 6 -8.67 12.13 16.83
C LYS A 6 -7.89 12.92 15.78
N TRP A 7 -7.28 14.02 16.21
CA TRP A 7 -6.44 14.88 15.40
C TRP A 7 -5.00 14.85 15.92
N ALA A 8 -4.03 14.83 15.00
CA ALA A 8 -2.63 14.88 15.36
C ALA A 8 -1.81 15.68 14.34
N PRO A 9 -0.71 16.32 14.78
CA PRO A 9 0.16 17.11 13.93
C PRO A 9 0.72 16.28 12.76
N ILE A 10 0.77 16.89 11.57
CA ILE A 10 1.42 16.29 10.41
C ILE A 10 2.93 16.51 10.56
N PRO A 11 3.77 15.46 10.50
CA PRO A 11 5.23 15.57 10.56
C PRO A 11 5.76 16.55 9.50
N GLN A 12 6.66 17.44 9.91
CA GLN A 12 7.21 18.60 9.17
C GLN A 12 6.24 19.77 8.99
N PHE A 13 5.04 19.72 9.58
CA PHE A 13 4.03 20.78 9.55
C PHE A 13 3.46 21.08 10.94
N GLU A 14 4.20 20.73 11.99
CA GLU A 14 3.81 20.96 13.37
C GLU A 14 3.44 22.44 13.59
N GLY A 15 2.33 22.67 14.27
CA GLY A 15 1.78 24.01 14.48
C GLY A 15 1.11 24.67 13.28
N LEU A 16 1.10 24.01 12.11
CA LEU A 16 0.48 24.52 10.88
C LEU A 16 -0.73 23.69 10.44
N TYR A 17 -0.57 22.36 10.45
CA TYR A 17 -1.60 21.45 9.96
C TYR A 17 -1.68 20.18 10.80
N GLU A 18 -2.89 19.67 10.89
CA GLU A 18 -3.19 18.38 11.51
C GLU A 18 -4.00 17.49 10.56
N VAL A 19 -3.87 16.18 10.75
CA VAL A 19 -4.69 15.16 10.09
C VAL A 19 -5.49 14.40 11.13
N SER A 20 -6.66 13.92 10.75
CA SER A 20 -7.52 13.14 11.64
C SER A 20 -7.52 11.65 11.29
N THR A 21 -7.95 10.83 12.26
CA THR A 21 -8.21 9.40 12.06
C THR A 21 -9.27 9.12 11.01
N LYS A 22 -10.09 10.12 10.64
CA LYS A 22 -11.12 10.03 9.59
C LYS A 22 -10.64 10.56 8.22
N GLY A 23 -9.34 10.81 8.06
CA GLY A 23 -8.80 11.30 6.80
C GLY A 23 -9.16 12.75 6.48
N ARG A 24 -9.52 13.55 7.46
CA ARG A 24 -9.70 15.00 7.31
C ARG A 24 -8.39 15.72 7.62
N VAL A 25 -8.15 16.85 6.97
CA VAL A 25 -6.98 17.71 7.19
C VAL A 25 -7.46 19.08 7.61
N ARG A 26 -6.82 19.68 8.62
CA ARG A 26 -7.12 21.06 9.05
C ARG A 26 -5.86 21.91 9.17
N SER A 27 -5.98 23.18 8.88
CA SER A 27 -4.99 24.18 9.27
C SER A 27 -5.26 24.63 10.71
N LEU A 28 -4.20 25.07 11.39
CA LEU A 28 -4.29 25.61 12.74
C LEU A 28 -4.28 27.15 12.70
N ASP A 29 -4.77 27.77 13.77
CA ASP A 29 -4.68 29.20 13.98
C ASP A 29 -3.22 29.63 13.96
N ARG A 30 -2.91 30.70 13.22
CA ARG A 30 -1.55 31.23 13.18
C ARG A 30 -1.55 32.74 12.96
N VAL A 31 -0.57 33.39 13.55
CA VAL A 31 -0.30 34.81 13.31
C VAL A 31 0.83 34.88 12.29
N ILE A 32 0.55 35.57 11.18
CA ILE A 32 1.57 35.89 10.18
C ILE A 32 1.92 37.39 10.37
N VAL A 33 3.21 37.65 10.53
CA VAL A 33 3.73 39.00 10.59
C VAL A 33 4.21 39.37 9.18
N ASP A 34 3.57 40.33 8.58
CA ASP A 34 4.04 40.94 7.33
C ASP A 34 5.31 41.73 7.62
N THR A 35 6.43 41.28 7.06
CA THR A 35 7.74 41.92 7.29
C THR A 35 7.85 43.32 6.73
N ASN A 36 7.11 43.65 5.67
CA ASN A 36 7.14 44.97 5.03
C ASN A 36 6.24 45.98 5.74
N GLU A 37 5.07 45.53 6.20
CA GLU A 37 4.08 46.42 6.81
C GLU A 37 4.08 46.36 8.34
N LYS A 38 4.88 45.50 8.97
CA LYS A 38 4.87 45.20 10.43
C LYS A 38 3.47 44.87 10.98
N ARG A 39 2.54 44.46 10.11
CA ARG A 39 1.17 44.10 10.47
C ARG A 39 1.07 42.64 10.86
N LYS A 40 0.39 42.37 11.96
CA LYS A 40 0.06 41.00 12.39
C LYS A 40 -1.31 40.63 11.81
N ARG A 41 -1.40 39.52 11.08
CA ARG A 41 -2.66 38.95 10.60
C ARG A 41 -2.91 37.63 11.26
N LEU A 42 -4.06 37.48 11.92
CA LEU A 42 -4.52 36.22 12.44
C LEU A 42 -5.22 35.43 11.33
N TYR A 43 -4.70 34.27 11.01
CA TYR A 43 -5.33 33.30 10.14
C TYR A 43 -5.98 32.21 11.01
N LYS A 44 -7.31 32.16 10.99
CA LYS A 44 -8.05 31.11 11.69
C LYS A 44 -7.91 29.78 10.99
N GLY A 45 -7.65 28.74 11.76
CA GLY A 45 -7.60 27.38 11.31
C GLY A 45 -8.96 26.89 10.82
N ARG A 46 -8.94 26.00 9.84
CA ARG A 46 -10.17 25.42 9.29
C ARG A 46 -9.91 24.01 8.73
N VAL A 47 -10.95 23.21 8.68
CA VAL A 47 -10.93 21.96 7.91
C VAL A 47 -10.78 22.30 6.43
N MET A 48 -9.81 21.67 5.78
CA MET A 48 -9.47 21.93 4.39
C MET A 48 -10.38 21.12 3.46
N ARG A 49 -10.74 21.75 2.34
CA ARG A 49 -11.36 21.02 1.23
C ARG A 49 -10.30 20.19 0.54
N LEU A 50 -10.47 18.86 0.54
CA LEU A 50 -9.61 17.96 -0.17
C LEU A 50 -9.97 17.90 -1.65
N GLN A 51 -8.97 17.70 -2.50
CA GLN A 51 -9.14 17.46 -3.93
C GLN A 51 -8.89 15.99 -4.23
N LYS A 52 -9.32 15.52 -5.41
CA LYS A 52 -9.04 14.17 -5.89
C LYS A 52 -8.12 14.24 -7.10
N ASP A 53 -7.14 13.36 -7.16
CA ASP A 53 -6.33 13.18 -8.36
C ASP A 53 -7.09 12.35 -9.42
N LYS A 54 -6.51 12.21 -10.60
CA LYS A 54 -7.08 11.43 -11.71
C LYS A 54 -7.32 9.96 -11.37
N ASP A 55 -6.64 9.45 -10.37
CA ASP A 55 -6.72 8.07 -9.92
C ASP A 55 -7.72 7.91 -8.75
N GLY A 56 -8.36 8.99 -8.31
CA GLY A 56 -9.37 9.01 -7.25
C GLY A 56 -8.81 9.16 -5.83
N TYR A 57 -7.49 9.35 -5.66
CA TYR A 57 -6.91 9.61 -4.35
C TYR A 57 -7.18 11.02 -3.88
N SER A 58 -7.60 11.15 -2.62
CA SER A 58 -7.71 12.47 -1.96
C SER A 58 -6.33 13.03 -1.63
N PHE A 59 -6.14 14.32 -1.89
CA PHE A 59 -4.93 15.03 -1.50
C PHE A 59 -5.24 16.39 -0.89
N ALA A 60 -4.32 16.86 -0.03
CA ALA A 60 -4.33 18.18 0.59
C ALA A 60 -3.18 19.02 0.02
N HIS A 61 -3.51 20.25 -0.35
CA HIS A 61 -2.55 21.24 -0.85
C HIS A 61 -1.98 22.03 0.32
N LEU A 62 -0.79 21.65 0.80
CA LEU A 62 -0.18 22.21 2.00
C LEU A 62 0.95 23.17 1.67
N HIS A 63 1.07 24.24 2.44
CA HIS A 63 2.17 25.21 2.32
C HIS A 63 3.43 24.66 2.97
N TYR A 64 4.40 24.28 2.15
CA TYR A 64 5.63 23.61 2.57
C TYR A 64 6.79 24.59 2.71
N ARG A 65 7.46 24.55 3.87
CA ARG A 65 8.65 25.37 4.18
C ARG A 65 8.50 26.87 3.89
N GLY A 66 7.29 27.42 4.03
CA GLY A 66 7.03 28.85 3.94
C GLY A 66 7.06 29.48 2.54
N LYS A 67 7.28 28.69 1.47
CA LYS A 67 7.44 29.23 0.12
C LYS A 67 6.63 28.52 -0.97
N GLU A 68 6.33 27.23 -0.82
CA GLU A 68 5.72 26.44 -1.87
C GLU A 68 4.51 25.67 -1.35
N PHE A 69 3.49 25.56 -2.19
CA PHE A 69 2.42 24.58 -1.96
C PHE A 69 2.79 23.26 -2.60
N ARG A 70 2.54 22.17 -1.89
CA ARG A 70 2.72 20.81 -2.41
C ARG A 70 1.52 19.96 -2.07
N ASP A 71 1.26 19.00 -2.94
CA ASP A 71 0.19 18.03 -2.80
C ASP A 71 0.63 16.84 -1.97
N PHE A 72 -0.12 16.55 -0.93
CA PHE A 72 0.13 15.40 -0.06
C PHE A 72 -1.08 14.48 -0.07
N LYS A 73 -0.88 13.22 -0.44
CA LYS A 73 -1.93 12.20 -0.44
C LYS A 73 -2.40 11.94 0.99
N VAL A 74 -3.69 12.08 1.24
CA VAL A 74 -4.28 12.03 2.59
C VAL A 74 -4.06 10.68 3.26
N HIS A 75 -4.28 9.55 2.56
CA HIS A 75 -4.02 8.22 3.11
C HIS A 75 -2.59 8.07 3.63
N ARG A 76 -1.61 8.70 2.95
CA ARG A 76 -0.20 8.66 3.41
C ARG A 76 0.04 9.54 4.63
N LEU A 77 -0.67 10.67 4.76
CA LEU A 77 -0.62 11.51 5.96
C LEU A 77 -1.21 10.76 7.15
N VAL A 78 -2.38 10.16 6.99
CA VAL A 78 -3.04 9.35 8.03
C VAL A 78 -2.14 8.19 8.46
N ALA A 79 -1.62 7.42 7.49
CA ALA A 79 -0.78 6.27 7.79
C ALA A 79 0.50 6.69 8.54
N LYS A 80 1.18 7.76 8.10
CA LYS A 80 2.39 8.27 8.76
C LYS A 80 2.17 8.71 10.21
N VAL A 81 0.99 9.21 10.53
CA VAL A 81 0.67 9.77 11.86
C VAL A 81 0.10 8.72 12.80
N PHE A 82 -0.71 7.80 12.30
CA PHE A 82 -1.51 6.94 13.17
C PHE A 82 -1.17 5.45 13.06
N ILE A 83 -0.45 5.01 12.02
CA ILE A 83 -0.16 3.59 11.81
C ILE A 83 1.35 3.34 11.95
N PRO A 84 1.77 2.56 12.95
CA PRO A 84 3.19 2.18 13.07
C PRO A 84 3.71 1.47 11.82
N ASN A 85 4.94 1.78 11.42
CA ASN A 85 5.61 1.17 10.26
C ASN A 85 7.04 0.72 10.62
N PRO A 86 7.20 -0.27 11.51
CA PRO A 86 8.52 -0.73 11.96
C PRO A 86 9.36 -1.32 10.83
N ASP A 87 8.70 -1.94 9.82
CA ASP A 87 9.36 -2.58 8.69
C ASP A 87 9.65 -1.62 7.52
N ASN A 88 9.36 -0.34 7.69
CA ASN A 88 9.61 0.70 6.68
C ASN A 88 8.93 0.39 5.32
N LEU A 89 7.73 -0.18 5.35
CA LEU A 89 6.97 -0.56 4.17
C LEU A 89 6.62 0.66 3.31
N PRO A 90 6.82 0.60 1.98
CA PRO A 90 6.75 1.80 1.14
C PRO A 90 5.34 2.20 0.68
N TYR A 91 4.38 1.28 0.73
CA TYR A 91 3.03 1.50 0.22
C TYR A 91 2.00 1.57 1.33
N VAL A 92 0.94 2.34 1.09
CA VAL A 92 -0.28 2.36 1.91
C VAL A 92 -1.42 1.83 1.04
N ASN A 93 -2.10 0.79 1.52
CA ASN A 93 -3.22 0.15 0.87
C ASN A 93 -4.54 0.56 1.54
N HIS A 94 -5.63 0.62 0.76
CA HIS A 94 -7.00 0.75 1.25
C HIS A 94 -7.63 -0.63 1.30
N LEU A 95 -8.02 -1.09 2.47
CA LEU A 95 -8.54 -2.46 2.69
C LEU A 95 -9.84 -2.71 1.90
N ASP A 96 -10.72 -1.73 1.84
CA ASP A 96 -11.98 -1.78 1.08
C ASP A 96 -11.84 -1.45 -0.40
N SER A 97 -10.61 -1.14 -0.84
CA SER A 97 -10.33 -0.72 -2.21
C SER A 97 -10.88 0.65 -2.63
N ASP A 98 -11.56 1.38 -1.76
CA ASP A 98 -12.01 2.75 -2.00
C ASP A 98 -10.91 3.76 -1.66
N ARG A 99 -10.30 4.36 -2.67
CA ARG A 99 -9.24 5.36 -2.55
C ARG A 99 -9.68 6.67 -1.89
N SER A 100 -10.98 6.87 -1.72
CA SER A 100 -11.55 8.03 -1.04
C SER A 100 -11.79 7.81 0.45
N ASN A 101 -11.84 6.56 0.89
CA ASN A 101 -12.02 6.19 2.28
C ASN A 101 -10.67 6.16 3.03
N ASN A 102 -10.28 7.31 3.57
CA ASN A 102 -9.01 7.50 4.26
C ASN A 102 -9.12 7.32 5.78
N ASP A 103 -10.14 6.60 6.27
CA ASP A 103 -10.24 6.22 7.68
C ASP A 103 -9.03 5.36 8.08
N VAL A 104 -8.46 5.63 9.26
CA VAL A 104 -7.28 4.90 9.77
C VAL A 104 -7.52 3.39 9.84
N CYS A 105 -8.75 2.97 10.16
CA CYS A 105 -9.12 1.56 10.23
C CYS A 105 -9.15 0.87 8.85
N ASN A 106 -9.19 1.66 7.77
CA ASN A 106 -9.21 1.18 6.39
C ASN A 106 -7.83 1.21 5.72
N LEU A 107 -6.78 1.62 6.43
CA LEU A 107 -5.45 1.78 5.86
C LEU A 107 -4.46 0.80 6.49
N GLU A 108 -3.57 0.26 5.66
CA GLU A 108 -2.44 -0.54 6.11
C GLU A 108 -1.15 -0.17 5.37
N TRP A 109 -0.01 -0.25 6.06
CA TRP A 109 1.28 -0.27 5.38
C TRP A 109 1.48 -1.62 4.73
N CYS A 110 1.97 -1.65 3.49
CA CYS A 110 2.18 -2.91 2.78
C CYS A 110 3.40 -2.89 1.86
N SER A 111 3.87 -4.10 1.54
CA SER A 111 4.90 -4.30 0.53
C SER A 111 4.33 -4.12 -0.89
N PRO A 112 5.20 -3.90 -1.92
CA PRO A 112 4.78 -3.86 -3.31
C PRO A 112 4.00 -5.11 -3.74
N GLN A 113 4.45 -6.27 -3.27
CA GLN A 113 3.85 -7.57 -3.58
C GLN A 113 2.43 -7.67 -3.02
N ARG A 114 2.25 -7.32 -1.73
CA ARG A 114 0.94 -7.33 -1.08
C ARG A 114 -0.04 -6.36 -1.75
N ASN A 115 0.43 -5.16 -2.09
CA ASN A 115 -0.40 -4.18 -2.80
C ASN A 115 -0.84 -4.68 -4.19
N ALA A 116 0.05 -5.38 -4.91
CA ALA A 116 -0.28 -5.98 -6.20
C ALA A 116 -1.30 -7.13 -6.07
N ILE A 117 -1.16 -7.97 -5.04
CA ILE A 117 -2.11 -9.06 -4.73
C ILE A 117 -3.49 -8.46 -4.46
N HIS A 118 -3.58 -7.50 -3.53
CA HIS A 118 -4.84 -6.85 -3.18
C HIS A 118 -5.50 -6.15 -4.40
N ALA A 119 -4.72 -5.50 -5.26
CA ALA A 119 -5.23 -4.89 -6.49
C ALA A 119 -5.81 -5.93 -7.46
N ARG A 120 -5.26 -7.14 -7.48
CA ARG A 120 -5.75 -8.26 -8.31
C ARG A 120 -7.03 -8.85 -7.72
N GLU A 121 -7.06 -9.13 -6.43
CA GLU A 121 -8.23 -9.65 -5.72
C GLU A 121 -9.43 -8.70 -5.86
N ALA A 122 -9.17 -7.41 -5.84
CA ALA A 122 -10.17 -6.37 -6.08
C ALA A 122 -10.55 -6.17 -7.57
N GLY A 123 -10.07 -7.01 -8.51
CA GLY A 123 -10.37 -6.91 -9.94
C GLY A 123 -9.86 -5.64 -10.64
N ARG A 124 -8.99 -4.86 -9.98
CA ARG A 124 -8.50 -3.56 -10.48
C ARG A 124 -7.32 -3.65 -11.43
N MET A 125 -6.69 -4.81 -11.57
CA MET A 125 -5.66 -5.00 -12.57
C MET A 125 -6.32 -5.27 -13.93
N SER A 126 -6.32 -4.26 -14.81
CA SER A 126 -6.67 -4.48 -16.19
C SER A 126 -5.67 -5.50 -16.79
N ASN A 127 -6.19 -6.43 -17.60
CA ASN A 127 -5.40 -7.46 -18.29
C ASN A 127 -4.21 -6.91 -19.12
N ASN A 128 -4.09 -5.60 -19.29
CA ASN A 128 -3.02 -4.96 -20.04
C ASN A 128 -1.67 -4.89 -19.30
N HIS A 129 -1.62 -4.89 -17.96
CA HIS A 129 -0.37 -5.01 -17.21
C HIS A 129 0.11 -6.45 -17.05
N VAL A 130 -0.81 -7.41 -17.17
CA VAL A 130 -0.48 -8.84 -17.28
C VAL A 130 0.40 -9.12 -18.51
N LYS A 131 0.40 -8.25 -19.53
CA LYS A 131 1.16 -8.45 -20.77
C LYS A 131 2.68 -8.26 -20.68
N ARG A 132 3.25 -7.74 -19.60
CA ARG A 132 4.72 -7.50 -19.50
C ARG A 132 5.49 -8.31 -18.48
N GLY A 133 4.85 -8.96 -17.51
CA GLY A 133 5.57 -9.75 -16.49
C GLY A 133 4.94 -11.11 -16.19
N ALA A 134 3.62 -11.23 -16.31
CA ALA A 134 2.88 -12.47 -16.03
C ALA A 134 2.07 -12.99 -17.23
N ALA A 135 2.21 -12.35 -18.38
CA ALA A 135 1.48 -12.73 -19.59
C ALA A 135 2.26 -13.67 -20.51
N ASN A 136 3.12 -14.46 -19.97
CA ASN A 136 3.32 -15.76 -20.56
C ASN A 136 2.07 -16.57 -20.19
N LYS A 137 1.30 -17.04 -21.19
CA LYS A 137 0.13 -17.93 -21.00
C LYS A 137 0.39 -19.19 -20.15
N ASN A 138 1.61 -19.34 -19.63
CA ASN A 138 2.14 -20.43 -18.84
C ASN A 138 2.54 -20.06 -17.41
N THR A 139 2.27 -18.86 -16.91
CA THR A 139 2.53 -18.55 -15.50
C THR A 139 1.40 -19.12 -14.65
N ARG A 140 1.54 -20.36 -14.27
CA ARG A 140 0.59 -21.09 -13.43
C ARG A 140 0.84 -20.72 -11.97
N LEU A 141 -0.22 -20.55 -11.19
CA LEU A 141 -0.11 -20.42 -9.74
C LEU A 141 0.41 -21.76 -9.20
N LEU A 142 1.54 -21.70 -8.50
CA LEU A 142 2.16 -22.87 -7.87
C LEU A 142 1.85 -22.84 -6.37
N LEU A 143 1.40 -23.97 -5.87
CA LEU A 143 1.16 -24.21 -4.45
C LEU A 143 2.31 -25.05 -3.90
N MET A 144 2.92 -24.57 -2.82
CA MET A 144 4.00 -25.25 -2.08
C MET A 144 3.42 -25.92 -0.84
N TYR A 145 3.81 -27.16 -0.64
CA TYR A 145 3.44 -27.98 0.52
C TYR A 145 4.70 -28.55 1.17
N ASP A 146 4.63 -28.85 2.46
CA ASP A 146 5.64 -29.68 3.12
C ASP A 146 5.60 -31.12 2.58
N LEU A 147 6.50 -31.99 3.08
CA LEU A 147 6.56 -33.41 2.66
C LEU A 147 5.39 -34.22 3.20
N ASP A 148 4.69 -33.72 4.24
CA ASP A 148 3.51 -34.34 4.84
C ASP A 148 2.23 -33.91 4.12
N GLY A 149 2.33 -33.01 3.14
CA GLY A 149 1.21 -32.55 2.32
C GLY A 149 0.44 -31.34 2.89
N ASN A 150 0.94 -30.67 3.92
CA ASN A 150 0.34 -29.45 4.45
C ASN A 150 0.69 -28.26 3.56
N TYR A 151 -0.29 -27.43 3.26
CA TYR A 151 -0.09 -26.21 2.47
C TYR A 151 0.77 -25.20 3.22
N ILE A 152 1.81 -24.68 2.56
CA ILE A 152 2.69 -23.65 3.10
C ILE A 152 2.41 -22.30 2.46
N ARG A 153 2.49 -22.22 1.12
CA ARG A 153 2.44 -20.95 0.39
C ARG A 153 2.17 -21.13 -1.11
N SER A 154 1.74 -20.04 -1.77
CA SER A 154 1.60 -19.98 -3.23
C SER A 154 2.57 -18.99 -3.87
N PHE A 155 2.93 -19.23 -5.16
CA PHE A 155 3.84 -18.41 -5.95
C PHE A 155 3.32 -18.25 -7.39
N PHE A 156 3.61 -17.12 -8.01
CA PHE A 156 3.34 -16.91 -9.42
C PHE A 156 4.52 -17.35 -10.28
N GLY A 157 4.64 -18.68 -10.44
CA GLY A 157 5.67 -19.30 -11.25
C GLY A 157 6.87 -19.83 -10.47
N ALA A 158 7.58 -20.76 -11.11
CA ALA A 158 8.66 -21.50 -10.48
C ALA A 158 9.91 -20.63 -10.18
N ARG A 159 10.09 -19.53 -10.91
CA ARG A 159 11.21 -18.61 -10.66
C ARG A 159 11.06 -17.92 -9.31
N GLU A 160 9.92 -17.33 -9.04
CA GLU A 160 9.63 -16.67 -7.76
C GLU A 160 9.77 -17.64 -6.57
N ALA A 161 9.26 -18.88 -6.76
CA ALA A 161 9.36 -19.93 -5.76
C ALA A 161 10.82 -20.32 -5.48
N ALA A 162 11.64 -20.46 -6.50
CA ALA A 162 13.05 -20.81 -6.35
C ALA A 162 13.85 -19.67 -5.69
N GLU A 163 13.61 -18.42 -6.08
CA GLU A 163 14.23 -17.23 -5.49
C GLU A 163 13.88 -17.10 -4.00
N PHE A 164 12.62 -17.33 -3.63
CA PHE A 164 12.17 -17.33 -2.23
C PHE A 164 12.91 -18.39 -1.39
N LEU A 165 13.20 -19.55 -1.96
CA LEU A 165 13.93 -20.64 -1.31
C LEU A 165 15.46 -20.49 -1.41
N GLY A 166 15.97 -19.38 -1.99
CA GLY A 166 17.40 -19.11 -2.13
C GLY A 166 18.10 -19.87 -3.27
N PHE A 167 17.34 -20.44 -4.22
CA PHE A 167 17.92 -21.20 -5.34
C PHE A 167 17.98 -20.37 -6.63
N LYS A 168 19.09 -20.47 -7.36
CA LYS A 168 19.28 -19.80 -8.66
C LYS A 168 18.53 -20.44 -9.82
N THR A 169 18.10 -21.69 -9.68
CA THR A 169 17.40 -22.44 -10.72
C THR A 169 16.03 -22.89 -10.27
N PHE A 170 15.07 -22.90 -11.16
CA PHE A 170 13.69 -23.34 -10.89
C PHE A 170 13.34 -24.66 -11.63
N VAL A 171 14.30 -25.24 -12.36
CA VAL A 171 14.09 -26.43 -13.19
C VAL A 171 13.57 -27.62 -12.35
N ASN A 172 14.05 -27.75 -11.12
CA ASN A 172 13.67 -28.86 -10.23
C ASN A 172 12.17 -28.82 -9.90
N ILE A 173 11.55 -27.64 -9.78
CA ILE A 173 10.10 -27.50 -9.54
C ILE A 173 9.33 -28.06 -10.75
N TYR A 174 9.73 -27.71 -11.97
CA TYR A 174 9.10 -28.26 -13.17
C TYR A 174 9.31 -29.76 -13.32
N MET A 175 10.48 -30.29 -12.93
CA MET A 175 10.74 -31.73 -12.94
C MET A 175 9.85 -32.46 -11.95
N HIS A 176 9.57 -31.87 -10.78
CA HIS A 176 8.61 -32.44 -9.84
C HIS A 176 7.17 -32.41 -10.40
N LEU A 177 6.73 -31.25 -10.92
CA LEU A 177 5.41 -31.09 -11.53
C LEU A 177 5.18 -32.03 -12.73
N ALA A 178 6.25 -32.41 -13.44
CA ALA A 178 6.24 -33.39 -14.53
C ALA A 178 6.33 -34.84 -14.06
N GLY A 179 6.30 -35.08 -12.74
CA GLY A 179 6.41 -36.42 -12.16
C GLY A 179 7.82 -37.05 -12.23
N LYS A 180 8.84 -36.32 -12.69
CA LYS A 180 10.23 -36.82 -12.84
C LYS A 180 11.03 -36.75 -11.54
N ARG A 181 10.51 -36.13 -10.48
CA ARG A 181 11.08 -36.06 -9.14
C ARG A 181 9.99 -36.21 -8.07
N LYS A 182 10.33 -36.86 -6.94
CA LYS A 182 9.40 -37.00 -5.81
C LYS A 182 9.09 -35.67 -5.10
N ASN A 183 10.05 -34.74 -5.06
CA ASN A 183 9.92 -33.40 -4.52
C ASN A 183 10.92 -32.47 -5.21
N ALA A 184 10.79 -31.15 -4.94
CA ALA A 184 11.78 -30.16 -5.35
C ALA A 184 12.08 -29.24 -4.19
N TYR A 185 13.37 -29.10 -3.85
CA TYR A 185 13.86 -28.25 -2.75
C TYR A 185 13.24 -28.60 -1.38
N GLY A 186 12.99 -29.89 -1.13
CA GLY A 186 12.37 -30.36 0.12
C GLY A 186 10.87 -30.11 0.22
N HIS A 187 10.20 -29.76 -0.88
CA HIS A 187 8.77 -29.42 -0.89
C HIS A 187 8.03 -30.16 -2.01
N LEU A 188 6.71 -30.36 -1.81
CA LEU A 188 5.80 -30.81 -2.84
C LEU A 188 5.16 -29.61 -3.52
N TRP A 189 4.91 -29.72 -4.82
CA TRP A 189 4.39 -28.63 -5.65
C TRP A 189 3.18 -29.10 -6.42
N LYS A 190 2.16 -28.23 -6.48
CA LYS A 190 0.98 -28.44 -7.33
C LYS A 190 0.71 -27.18 -8.13
N VAL A 191 0.12 -27.34 -9.31
CA VAL A 191 -0.43 -26.24 -10.10
C VAL A 191 -1.87 -26.04 -9.66
N ALA A 192 -2.25 -24.82 -9.34
CA ALA A 192 -3.65 -24.48 -9.12
C ALA A 192 -4.27 -24.04 -10.45
N ASP A 193 -5.34 -24.68 -10.85
CA ASP A 193 -6.11 -24.29 -12.05
C ASP A 193 -6.92 -23.01 -11.81
N ARG A 194 -7.21 -22.64 -10.55
CA ARG A 194 -7.78 -21.37 -10.08
C ARG A 194 -7.35 -21.11 -8.64
N PRO A 195 -7.20 -19.84 -8.21
CA PRO A 195 -7.01 -19.56 -6.79
C PRO A 195 -8.23 -20.08 -6.02
N PRO A 196 -8.05 -20.65 -4.81
CA PRO A 196 -9.17 -20.94 -3.95
C PRO A 196 -9.97 -19.66 -3.68
N VAL A 197 -11.29 -19.76 -3.81
CA VAL A 197 -12.27 -18.69 -3.54
C VAL A 197 -12.28 -18.38 -2.06
#